data_7f5521c17347ffa5362f4e33a550d7e0
#
_entry.id   7f5521c17347ffa5362f4e33a550d7e0
#
_cell.length_a   1.000
_cell.length_b   1.000
_cell.length_c   1.000
_cell.angle_alpha   90.00
_cell.angle_beta   90.00
_cell.angle_gamma   90.00
#
_symmetry.space_group_name_H-M   'P 1'
#
loop_
_entity.id
_entity.type
_entity.pdbx_description
1 polymer ?
#
loop_
_entity_poly.entity_id
_entity_poly.type
_entity_poly.pdbx_seq_one_letter_code
_entity_poly.pdbx_strand_id
1 'polypeptide(L)'
;MTTTLRLDRRMFLIQSILAGAALVGPCRHAWAAELGGPVVDTASGKIRGAAVDGINAFKGVPYGASTAGANRFMPPQKPAPWGGVREALDWAGHAPQAFTGQRRPEVTALAGPPDKVPVSEDCLTLNLWTPGLDGGKRPVMVWFHGGAFSYGSANTTRTAGANLARRGDVVVVTVNHRLNVFGFLDLAELGGEEFAHSGNAGMLDLVAALEWVRANVANFGGDPGNVTIFGQSGGGGKVSTLLAMPAAKGLFHRAIVMSGAGIRMAEQEHATKLAEAVLGEVGLTANQLDKLQALPLERLLAAGDPGGVPTARPVRVRASGRRP
;
A
#
# COMPACT_ATOMS: atom_id res chain seq x y z
N MET A 1 17.25 -75.02 -3.67
CA MET A 1 17.87 -73.95 -2.94
C MET A 1 17.17 -72.64 -3.31
N THR A 2 16.21 -72.20 -2.51
CA THR A 2 15.36 -71.03 -2.74
C THR A 2 15.82 -69.93 -1.79
N THR A 3 16.51 -68.92 -2.34
CA THR A 3 17.01 -67.79 -1.55
C THR A 3 15.92 -66.71 -1.45
N THR A 4 15.34 -66.59 -0.27
CA THR A 4 14.31 -65.59 0.05
C THR A 4 15.05 -64.28 0.39
N LEU A 5 14.91 -63.25 -0.45
CA LEU A 5 15.37 -61.89 -0.19
C LEU A 5 14.44 -61.25 0.87
N ARG A 6 14.94 -61.04 2.10
CA ARG A 6 14.27 -60.22 3.10
C ARG A 6 14.55 -58.76 2.78
N LEU A 7 13.53 -58.03 2.35
CA LEU A 7 13.56 -56.58 2.23
C LEU A 7 13.51 -55.94 3.65
N ASP A 8 14.59 -55.24 4.00
CA ASP A 8 14.68 -54.52 5.27
C ASP A 8 13.77 -53.30 5.25
N ARG A 9 12.93 -53.16 6.27
CA ARG A 9 12.00 -52.03 6.41
C ARG A 9 12.65 -50.62 6.38
N ARG A 10 13.95 -50.57 6.69
CA ARG A 10 14.73 -49.30 6.62
C ARG A 10 15.04 -48.89 5.19
N MET A 11 15.27 -49.80 4.28
CA MET A 11 15.51 -49.54 2.85
C MET A 11 14.23 -49.04 2.16
N PHE A 12 13.07 -49.54 2.56
CA PHE A 12 11.77 -49.09 2.00
C PHE A 12 11.42 -47.65 2.39
N LEU A 13 11.73 -47.22 3.62
CA LEU A 13 11.51 -45.83 4.07
C LEU A 13 12.47 -44.83 3.40
N ILE A 14 13.72 -45.22 3.13
CA ILE A 14 14.70 -44.33 2.46
C ILE A 14 14.31 -44.18 0.96
N GLN A 15 13.85 -45.18 0.30
CA GLN A 15 13.41 -45.06 -1.10
C GLN A 15 12.10 -44.29 -1.24
N SER A 16 11.19 -44.35 -0.25
CA SER A 16 9.95 -43.56 -0.24
C SER A 16 10.23 -42.06 -0.01
N ILE A 17 11.25 -41.71 0.76
CA ILE A 17 11.66 -40.32 0.99
C ILE A 17 12.35 -39.70 -0.25
N LEU A 18 13.14 -40.48 -0.98
CA LEU A 18 13.79 -40.04 -2.22
C LEU A 18 12.83 -39.90 -3.40
N ALA A 19 11.78 -40.69 -3.47
CA ALA A 19 10.72 -40.53 -4.47
C ALA A 19 9.78 -39.35 -4.19
N GLY A 20 9.59 -38.95 -2.93
CA GLY A 20 8.78 -37.80 -2.53
C GLY A 20 9.49 -36.44 -2.72
N ALA A 21 10.83 -36.41 -2.72
CA ALA A 21 11.60 -35.18 -2.89
C ALA A 21 11.72 -34.68 -4.33
N ALA A 22 11.46 -35.52 -5.32
CA ALA A 22 11.54 -35.18 -6.74
C ALA A 22 10.26 -34.52 -7.31
N LEU A 23 9.19 -34.40 -6.53
CA LEU A 23 7.91 -33.82 -6.97
C LEU A 23 7.57 -32.46 -6.31
N VAL A 24 8.47 -31.91 -5.50
CA VAL A 24 8.33 -30.53 -4.99
C VAL A 24 9.32 -29.63 -5.73
N GLY A 25 9.20 -29.59 -7.03
CA GLY A 25 9.72 -28.51 -7.87
C GLY A 25 8.92 -27.23 -7.64
N PRO A 26 9.43 -26.04 -8.00
CA PRO A 26 8.76 -24.77 -7.76
C PRO A 26 7.55 -24.59 -8.70
N CYS A 27 6.49 -25.38 -8.50
CA CYS A 27 5.21 -25.25 -9.18
C CYS A 27 4.33 -24.20 -8.50
N ARG A 28 4.82 -22.98 -8.30
CA ARG A 28 3.96 -21.91 -7.72
C ARG A 28 3.55 -20.82 -8.71
N HIS A 29 4.06 -20.78 -9.92
CA HIS A 29 3.78 -19.69 -10.87
C HIS A 29 3.43 -20.13 -12.30
N ALA A 30 3.38 -21.41 -12.62
CA ALA A 30 3.15 -21.86 -14.00
C ALA A 30 1.67 -21.97 -14.40
N TRP A 31 0.72 -21.97 -13.47
CA TRP A 31 -0.70 -22.18 -13.80
C TRP A 31 -1.45 -20.91 -14.22
N ALA A 32 -0.92 -19.74 -13.95
CA ALA A 32 -1.57 -18.48 -14.34
C ALA A 32 -1.20 -18.02 -15.77
N ALA A 33 -0.14 -18.59 -16.35
CA ALA A 33 0.42 -18.12 -17.62
C ALA A 33 -0.21 -18.79 -18.87
N GLU A 34 -0.85 -19.94 -18.73
CA GLU A 34 -1.43 -20.68 -19.88
C GLU A 34 -2.93 -20.42 -20.14
N LEU A 35 -3.67 -19.90 -19.17
CA LEU A 35 -5.06 -19.46 -19.36
C LEU A 35 -5.08 -17.94 -19.16
N GLY A 36 -4.98 -17.16 -20.23
CA GLY A 36 -4.94 -15.71 -20.20
C GLY A 36 -5.95 -15.14 -19.19
N GLY A 37 -5.44 -14.64 -18.06
CA GLY A 37 -6.26 -14.00 -17.03
C GLY A 37 -7.04 -12.79 -17.58
N PRO A 38 -8.03 -12.28 -16.86
CA PRO A 38 -8.87 -11.18 -17.31
C PRO A 38 -8.05 -9.92 -17.58
N VAL A 39 -8.30 -9.26 -18.70
CA VAL A 39 -7.68 -7.99 -19.08
C VAL A 39 -8.72 -6.89 -18.94
N VAL A 40 -8.35 -5.81 -18.25
CA VAL A 40 -9.23 -4.65 -18.02
C VAL A 40 -8.52 -3.37 -18.44
N ASP A 41 -9.25 -2.47 -19.06
CA ASP A 41 -8.79 -1.13 -19.39
C ASP A 41 -8.80 -0.23 -18.15
N THR A 42 -7.71 0.54 -17.97
CA THR A 42 -7.66 1.64 -17.01
C THR A 42 -7.33 2.95 -17.73
N ALA A 43 -7.49 4.07 -17.06
CA ALA A 43 -7.16 5.37 -17.61
C ALA A 43 -5.66 5.51 -18.02
N SER A 44 -4.79 4.65 -17.51
CA SER A 44 -3.35 4.68 -17.81
C SER A 44 -2.90 3.58 -18.78
N GLY A 45 -3.74 2.57 -19.04
CA GLY A 45 -3.43 1.45 -19.93
C GLY A 45 -4.11 0.15 -19.48
N LYS A 46 -3.91 -0.93 -20.24
CA LYS A 46 -4.51 -2.23 -19.94
C LYS A 46 -3.71 -2.97 -18.87
N ILE A 47 -4.43 -3.68 -18.00
CA ILE A 47 -3.83 -4.55 -16.98
C ILE A 47 -4.43 -5.95 -17.06
N ARG A 48 -3.60 -6.96 -16.78
CA ARG A 48 -4.02 -8.36 -16.69
C ARG A 48 -3.99 -8.82 -15.25
N GLY A 49 -5.10 -9.33 -14.74
CA GLY A 49 -5.22 -9.97 -13.44
C GLY A 49 -5.25 -11.49 -13.50
N ALA A 50 -5.54 -12.10 -12.37
CA ALA A 50 -5.78 -13.53 -12.22
C ALA A 50 -7.23 -13.78 -11.79
N ALA A 51 -7.83 -14.88 -12.26
CA ALA A 51 -9.11 -15.37 -11.79
C ALA A 51 -8.88 -16.61 -10.91
N VAL A 52 -9.27 -16.57 -9.65
CA VAL A 52 -9.11 -17.66 -8.70
C VAL A 52 -10.40 -17.81 -7.88
N ASP A 53 -10.97 -19.01 -7.86
CA ASP A 53 -12.18 -19.34 -7.08
C ASP A 53 -13.35 -18.36 -7.31
N GLY A 54 -13.58 -17.95 -8.56
CA GLY A 54 -14.64 -17.03 -8.95
C GLY A 54 -14.40 -15.56 -8.59
N ILE A 55 -13.18 -15.20 -8.18
CA ILE A 55 -12.77 -13.82 -7.92
C ILE A 55 -11.67 -13.40 -8.89
N ASN A 56 -11.86 -12.27 -9.55
CA ASN A 56 -10.82 -11.62 -10.33
C ASN A 56 -9.97 -10.75 -9.40
N ALA A 57 -8.67 -10.94 -9.42
CA ALA A 57 -7.71 -10.24 -8.58
C ALA A 57 -6.68 -9.51 -9.45
N PHE A 58 -6.48 -8.23 -9.17
CA PHE A 58 -5.47 -7.38 -9.78
C PHE A 58 -4.58 -6.82 -8.67
N LYS A 59 -3.28 -7.09 -8.71
CA LYS A 59 -2.34 -6.70 -7.67
C LYS A 59 -1.26 -5.78 -8.21
N GLY A 60 -0.76 -4.87 -7.39
CA GLY A 60 0.30 -3.96 -7.79
C GLY A 60 -0.10 -2.98 -8.89
N VAL A 61 -1.38 -2.62 -8.97
CA VAL A 61 -1.90 -1.67 -9.96
C VAL A 61 -1.45 -0.26 -9.62
N PRO A 62 -0.69 0.44 -10.48
CA PRO A 62 -0.22 1.80 -10.19
C PRO A 62 -1.38 2.80 -10.28
N TYR A 63 -1.52 3.61 -9.24
CA TYR A 63 -2.39 4.79 -9.24
C TYR A 63 -1.59 6.10 -9.22
N GLY A 64 -0.29 6.03 -8.95
CA GLY A 64 0.64 7.13 -8.98
C GLY A 64 2.00 6.75 -9.59
N ALA A 65 2.78 7.74 -9.95
CA ALA A 65 4.16 7.59 -10.39
C ALA A 65 5.09 7.30 -9.20
N SER A 66 6.31 6.85 -9.47
CA SER A 66 7.35 6.70 -8.43
C SER A 66 7.55 7.99 -7.65
N THR A 67 7.68 7.86 -6.34
CA THR A 67 7.90 8.99 -5.41
C THR A 67 9.38 9.23 -5.12
N ALA A 68 10.29 8.57 -5.84
CA ALA A 68 11.73 8.71 -5.67
C ALA A 68 12.30 10.00 -6.24
N GLY A 69 13.47 10.38 -5.80
CA GLY A 69 14.23 11.52 -6.32
C GLY A 69 13.47 12.85 -6.14
N ALA A 70 13.35 13.63 -7.21
CA ALA A 70 12.65 14.92 -7.18
C ALA A 70 11.17 14.85 -6.80
N ASN A 71 10.55 13.66 -6.84
CA ASN A 71 9.17 13.47 -6.40
C ASN A 71 9.04 13.23 -4.87
N ARG A 72 10.15 13.10 -4.14
CA ARG A 72 10.10 12.98 -2.68
C ARG A 72 9.49 14.23 -2.07
N PHE A 73 8.61 14.05 -1.09
CA PHE A 73 7.87 15.09 -0.37
C PHE A 73 6.86 15.87 -1.23
N MET A 74 6.84 15.64 -2.55
CA MET A 74 5.92 16.31 -3.46
C MET A 74 4.54 15.61 -3.50
N PRO A 75 3.47 16.33 -3.91
CA PRO A 75 2.19 15.69 -4.20
C PRO A 75 2.32 14.54 -5.20
N PRO A 76 1.48 13.49 -5.11
CA PRO A 76 1.54 12.36 -6.03
C PRO A 76 1.27 12.80 -7.47
N GLN A 77 2.04 12.24 -8.40
CA GLN A 77 1.84 12.44 -9.83
C GLN A 77 1.11 11.23 -10.42
N LYS A 78 0.34 11.44 -11.49
CA LYS A 78 -0.30 10.33 -12.22
C LYS A 78 0.77 9.43 -12.83
N PRO A 79 0.53 8.10 -12.90
CA PRO A 79 1.46 7.21 -13.60
C PRO A 79 1.49 7.56 -15.08
N ALA A 80 2.66 7.43 -15.71
CA ALA A 80 2.76 7.56 -17.15
C ALA A 80 1.89 6.51 -17.84
N PRO A 81 1.13 6.86 -18.88
CA PRO A 81 0.39 5.88 -19.68
C PRO A 81 1.33 4.85 -20.30
N TRP A 82 0.86 3.61 -20.42
CA TRP A 82 1.63 2.53 -21.04
C TRP A 82 0.89 1.87 -22.20
N GLY A 83 1.66 1.38 -23.17
CA GLY A 83 1.17 0.55 -24.25
C GLY A 83 1.11 -0.94 -23.87
N GLY A 84 0.33 -1.72 -24.61
CA GLY A 84 0.19 -3.15 -24.37
C GLY A 84 -0.55 -3.48 -23.07
N VAL A 85 -0.30 -4.67 -22.54
CA VAL A 85 -0.93 -5.18 -21.31
C VAL A 85 0.13 -5.33 -20.23
N ARG A 86 -0.08 -4.66 -19.09
CA ARG A 86 0.77 -4.79 -17.90
C ARG A 86 0.24 -5.89 -17.00
N GLU A 87 1.12 -6.77 -16.54
CA GLU A 87 0.76 -7.83 -15.60
C GLU A 87 0.49 -7.23 -14.21
N ALA A 88 -0.66 -7.60 -13.62
CA ALA A 88 -1.10 -7.20 -12.28
C ALA A 88 -1.38 -8.46 -11.44
N LEU A 89 -0.41 -9.38 -11.42
CA LEU A 89 -0.53 -10.70 -10.80
C LEU A 89 0.07 -10.76 -9.40
N ASP A 90 1.11 -9.98 -9.14
CA ASP A 90 1.89 -10.01 -7.92
C ASP A 90 1.83 -8.69 -7.14
N TRP A 91 2.14 -8.77 -5.84
CA TRP A 91 2.31 -7.59 -5.01
C TRP A 91 3.46 -6.71 -5.54
N ALA A 92 3.22 -5.42 -5.69
CA ALA A 92 4.27 -4.43 -5.93
C ALA A 92 5.05 -4.12 -4.64
N GLY A 93 6.05 -3.25 -4.72
CA GLY A 93 6.77 -2.74 -3.56
C GLY A 93 5.84 -2.01 -2.57
N HIS A 94 6.20 -2.03 -1.29
CA HIS A 94 5.56 -1.21 -0.27
C HIS A 94 6.45 -0.03 0.13
N ALA A 95 5.84 1.00 0.72
CA ALA A 95 6.53 2.22 1.13
C ALA A 95 7.73 1.94 2.05
N PRO A 96 8.82 2.71 1.94
CA PRO A 96 9.96 2.63 2.85
C PRO A 96 9.52 2.75 4.30
N GLN A 97 9.99 1.82 5.12
CA GLN A 97 9.64 1.76 6.54
C GLN A 97 10.68 0.99 7.34
N ALA A 98 11.02 1.48 8.53
CA ALA A 98 11.81 0.76 9.50
C ALA A 98 10.84 0.05 10.46
N PHE A 99 10.63 -1.23 10.27
CA PHE A 99 9.95 -2.04 11.27
C PHE A 99 10.99 -2.86 12.02
N THR A 100 11.56 -2.28 13.05
CA THR A 100 12.55 -2.93 13.94
C THR A 100 11.88 -3.68 15.10
N GLY A 101 10.58 -3.53 15.28
CA GLY A 101 9.84 -4.17 16.35
C GLY A 101 9.73 -5.68 16.11
N GLN A 102 10.40 -6.47 16.98
CA GLN A 102 10.07 -7.88 17.09
C GLN A 102 8.60 -7.98 17.44
N ARG A 103 7.81 -8.56 16.53
CA ARG A 103 6.43 -8.89 16.85
C ARG A 103 6.46 -9.84 18.06
N ARG A 104 5.64 -9.55 19.06
CA ARG A 104 5.46 -10.50 20.16
C ARG A 104 5.15 -11.88 19.58
N PRO A 105 5.73 -12.97 20.11
CA PRO A 105 5.51 -14.32 19.59
C PRO A 105 4.03 -14.65 19.39
N GLU A 106 3.16 -14.19 20.31
CA GLU A 106 1.71 -14.40 20.26
C GLU A 106 1.10 -13.70 19.04
N VAL A 107 1.54 -12.50 18.72
CA VAL A 107 1.08 -11.76 17.53
C VAL A 107 1.53 -12.45 16.26
N THR A 108 2.75 -13.00 16.25
CA THR A 108 3.27 -13.76 15.10
C THR A 108 2.51 -15.09 14.94
N ALA A 109 2.19 -15.76 16.03
CA ALA A 109 1.41 -17.00 16.02
C ALA A 109 0.00 -16.79 15.45
N LEU A 110 -0.66 -15.66 15.79
CA LEU A 110 -1.98 -15.31 15.28
C LEU A 110 -1.96 -14.76 13.87
N ALA A 111 -0.94 -13.98 13.53
CA ALA A 111 -0.86 -13.21 12.30
C ALA A 111 -0.10 -13.90 11.18
N GLY A 112 0.61 -15.00 11.48
CA GLY A 112 1.55 -15.62 10.56
C GLY A 112 2.84 -14.80 10.37
N PRO A 113 3.80 -15.33 9.63
CA PRO A 113 5.01 -14.60 9.26
C PRO A 113 4.65 -13.38 8.39
N PRO A 114 5.46 -12.32 8.40
CA PRO A 114 5.26 -11.18 7.51
C PRO A 114 5.40 -11.61 6.05
N ASP A 115 4.56 -11.06 5.20
CA ASP A 115 4.67 -11.25 3.75
C ASP A 115 6.01 -10.64 3.27
N LYS A 116 6.74 -11.38 2.43
CA LYS A 116 8.00 -10.91 1.84
C LYS A 116 7.70 -10.04 0.63
N VAL A 117 7.60 -8.75 0.84
CA VAL A 117 7.36 -7.75 -0.20
C VAL A 117 8.54 -6.78 -0.23
N PRO A 118 9.10 -6.42 -1.39
CA PRO A 118 10.22 -5.49 -1.45
C PRO A 118 9.82 -4.08 -0.98
N VAL A 119 10.77 -3.38 -0.37
CA VAL A 119 10.64 -1.96 -0.05
C VAL A 119 10.95 -1.14 -1.30
N SER A 120 10.13 -0.14 -1.61
CA SER A 120 10.31 0.70 -2.80
C SER A 120 9.64 2.06 -2.62
N GLU A 121 10.23 3.10 -3.18
CA GLU A 121 9.58 4.40 -3.36
C GLU A 121 8.62 4.41 -4.57
N ASP A 122 8.65 3.37 -5.41
CA ASP A 122 7.60 3.08 -6.40
C ASP A 122 6.48 2.26 -5.72
N CYS A 123 5.82 2.90 -4.74
CA CYS A 123 4.87 2.27 -3.84
C CYS A 123 3.42 2.76 -4.02
N LEU A 124 3.16 3.70 -4.92
CA LEU A 124 1.81 4.21 -5.16
C LEU A 124 0.98 3.22 -5.97
N THR A 125 0.71 2.08 -5.36
CA THR A 125 -0.02 0.97 -5.96
C THR A 125 -1.20 0.56 -5.10
N LEU A 126 -2.21 -0.03 -5.75
CA LEU A 126 -3.36 -0.62 -5.10
C LEU A 126 -3.57 -2.07 -5.57
N ASN A 127 -4.37 -2.80 -4.83
CA ASN A 127 -4.81 -4.14 -5.21
C ASN A 127 -6.34 -4.15 -5.23
N LEU A 128 -6.92 -4.91 -6.15
CA LEU A 128 -8.36 -4.96 -6.35
C LEU A 128 -8.86 -6.39 -6.50
N TRP A 129 -9.99 -6.71 -5.89
CA TRP A 129 -10.70 -7.97 -6.00
C TRP A 129 -12.15 -7.71 -6.35
N THR A 130 -12.67 -8.44 -7.34
CA THR A 130 -14.05 -8.33 -7.78
C THR A 130 -14.67 -9.68 -8.15
N PRO A 131 -15.93 -9.94 -7.81
CA PRO A 131 -16.66 -11.12 -8.25
C PRO A 131 -16.94 -11.13 -9.76
N GLY A 132 -17.00 -9.97 -10.41
CA GLY A 132 -17.35 -9.89 -11.84
C GLY A 132 -16.82 -8.64 -12.52
N LEU A 133 -16.45 -8.79 -13.78
CA LEU A 133 -16.06 -7.70 -14.70
C LEU A 133 -17.25 -7.34 -15.62
N ASP A 134 -18.38 -7.16 -15.00
CA ASP A 134 -19.69 -6.91 -15.65
C ASP A 134 -20.23 -5.52 -15.26
N GLY A 135 -21.41 -5.17 -15.71
CA GLY A 135 -22.12 -3.94 -15.34
C GLY A 135 -22.82 -3.99 -13.97
N GLY A 136 -22.38 -4.84 -13.04
CA GLY A 136 -23.05 -5.17 -11.77
C GLY A 136 -23.20 -4.02 -10.77
N LYS A 137 -22.48 -2.89 -10.95
CA LYS A 137 -22.52 -1.71 -10.07
C LYS A 137 -22.42 -2.08 -8.59
N ARG A 138 -21.47 -2.96 -8.27
CA ARG A 138 -21.24 -3.43 -6.91
C ARG A 138 -20.75 -2.32 -6.00
N PRO A 139 -21.12 -2.31 -4.72
CA PRO A 139 -20.53 -1.42 -3.74
C PRO A 139 -18.99 -1.60 -3.73
N VAL A 140 -18.26 -0.50 -3.55
CA VAL A 140 -16.81 -0.49 -3.52
C VAL A 140 -16.33 -0.25 -2.09
N MET A 141 -15.45 -1.10 -1.59
CA MET A 141 -14.85 -1.00 -0.27
C MET A 141 -13.34 -0.74 -0.39
N VAL A 142 -12.88 0.43 0.06
CA VAL A 142 -11.48 0.84 -0.03
C VAL A 142 -10.83 0.76 1.35
N TRP A 143 -9.87 -0.15 1.50
CA TRP A 143 -9.14 -0.40 2.74
C TRP A 143 -7.87 0.42 2.86
N PHE A 144 -7.71 1.09 4.01
CA PHE A 144 -6.46 1.73 4.42
C PHE A 144 -5.85 0.97 5.61
N HIS A 145 -4.62 0.50 5.43
CA HIS A 145 -3.93 -0.31 6.44
C HIS A 145 -3.57 0.48 7.71
N GLY A 146 -3.44 -0.23 8.83
CA GLY A 146 -2.97 0.31 10.11
C GLY A 146 -1.45 0.53 10.12
N GLY A 147 -0.90 0.66 11.33
CA GLY A 147 0.53 0.93 11.54
C GLY A 147 0.82 2.42 11.70
N ALA A 148 -0.07 3.15 12.35
CA ALA A 148 -0.04 4.60 12.48
C ALA A 148 0.07 5.26 11.10
N PHE A 149 1.00 6.19 10.94
CA PHE A 149 1.38 6.80 9.66
C PHE A 149 2.82 6.42 9.28
N SER A 150 3.36 5.38 9.90
CA SER A 150 4.81 5.09 9.91
C SER A 150 5.17 3.78 9.28
N TYR A 151 4.31 2.76 9.36
CA TYR A 151 4.55 1.43 8.81
C TYR A 151 3.24 0.77 8.38
N GLY A 152 3.33 -0.40 7.75
CA GLY A 152 2.21 -1.18 7.24
C GLY A 152 2.23 -1.32 5.73
N SER A 153 1.30 -2.09 5.21
CA SER A 153 1.20 -2.36 3.76
C SER A 153 -0.19 -2.86 3.41
N ALA A 154 -0.62 -2.55 2.19
CA ALA A 154 -1.77 -3.17 1.53
C ALA A 154 -1.42 -4.54 0.94
N ASN A 155 -0.13 -4.87 0.85
CA ASN A 155 0.40 -6.09 0.24
C ASN A 155 0.54 -7.19 1.29
N THR A 156 -0.59 -7.67 1.80
CA THR A 156 -0.62 -8.73 2.82
C THR A 156 -1.78 -9.68 2.59
N THR A 157 -1.51 -10.97 2.75
CA THR A 157 -2.51 -12.04 2.64
C THR A 157 -3.62 -11.91 3.67
N ARG A 158 -3.35 -11.31 4.84
CA ARG A 158 -4.33 -11.12 5.92
C ARG A 158 -5.46 -10.15 5.60
N THR A 159 -5.19 -9.15 4.78
CA THR A 159 -6.17 -8.13 4.36
C THR A 159 -6.49 -8.23 2.87
N ALA A 160 -6.13 -9.35 2.23
CA ALA A 160 -6.52 -9.63 0.86
C ALA A 160 -8.05 -9.65 0.73
N GLY A 161 -8.56 -8.94 -0.26
CA GLY A 161 -9.99 -8.66 -0.37
C GLY A 161 -10.87 -9.81 -0.88
N ALA A 162 -10.30 -10.93 -1.34
CA ALA A 162 -11.02 -11.99 -2.04
C ALA A 162 -12.21 -12.56 -1.25
N ASN A 163 -12.03 -12.81 0.06
CA ASN A 163 -13.10 -13.36 0.90
C ASN A 163 -14.24 -12.37 1.12
N LEU A 164 -13.89 -11.08 1.32
CA LEU A 164 -14.90 -10.03 1.48
C LEU A 164 -15.64 -9.79 0.17
N ALA A 165 -14.93 -9.74 -0.96
CA ALA A 165 -15.51 -9.60 -2.29
C ALA A 165 -16.52 -10.73 -2.59
N ARG A 166 -16.13 -11.98 -2.34
CA ARG A 166 -16.98 -13.17 -2.56
C ARG A 166 -18.22 -13.16 -1.67
N ARG A 167 -18.04 -12.89 -0.38
CA ARG A 167 -19.13 -12.97 0.60
C ARG A 167 -20.12 -11.82 0.48
N GLY A 168 -19.63 -10.63 0.15
CA GLY A 168 -20.44 -9.41 0.15
C GLY A 168 -20.92 -8.98 -1.23
N ASP A 169 -20.53 -9.68 -2.30
CA ASP A 169 -20.70 -9.23 -3.68
C ASP A 169 -20.27 -7.77 -3.87
N VAL A 170 -19.06 -7.46 -3.42
CA VAL A 170 -18.48 -6.10 -3.43
C VAL A 170 -17.13 -6.08 -4.15
N VAL A 171 -16.76 -4.94 -4.69
CA VAL A 171 -15.39 -4.69 -5.13
C VAL A 171 -14.55 -4.24 -3.92
N VAL A 172 -13.43 -4.90 -3.66
CA VAL A 172 -12.52 -4.55 -2.57
C VAL A 172 -11.24 -4.00 -3.14
N VAL A 173 -10.81 -2.85 -2.64
CA VAL A 173 -9.55 -2.20 -3.00
C VAL A 173 -8.70 -2.03 -1.75
N THR A 174 -7.41 -2.40 -1.79
CA THR A 174 -6.44 -2.09 -0.72
C THR A 174 -5.35 -1.18 -1.26
N VAL A 175 -4.95 -0.16 -0.49
CA VAL A 175 -4.11 0.94 -0.98
C VAL A 175 -2.81 1.02 -0.21
N ASN A 176 -1.66 1.01 -0.93
CA ASN A 176 -0.37 1.45 -0.43
C ASN A 176 -0.24 2.96 -0.61
N HIS A 177 0.53 3.61 0.24
CA HIS A 177 0.81 5.04 0.19
C HIS A 177 2.12 5.33 0.92
N ARG A 178 2.68 6.51 0.77
CA ARG A 178 3.88 6.93 1.52
C ARG A 178 3.62 6.99 3.02
N LEU A 179 4.67 6.70 3.77
CA LEU A 179 4.67 6.59 5.23
C LEU A 179 5.80 7.44 5.83
N ASN A 180 5.79 7.61 7.15
CA ASN A 180 6.86 8.24 7.94
C ASN A 180 7.36 9.56 7.31
N VAL A 181 8.65 9.82 7.30
CA VAL A 181 9.21 11.05 6.71
C VAL A 181 8.96 11.17 5.22
N PHE A 182 8.81 10.06 4.48
CA PHE A 182 8.54 10.11 3.04
C PHE A 182 7.13 10.62 2.71
N GLY A 183 6.18 10.46 3.63
CA GLY A 183 4.79 10.88 3.43
C GLY A 183 4.32 12.04 4.29
N PHE A 184 5.08 12.38 5.36
CA PHE A 184 4.59 13.27 6.41
C PHE A 184 5.66 14.22 7.00
N LEU A 185 6.82 14.38 6.36
CA LEU A 185 7.80 15.39 6.77
C LEU A 185 7.34 16.76 6.26
N ASP A 186 7.03 17.66 7.19
CA ASP A 186 6.53 18.99 6.85
C ASP A 186 7.66 19.98 6.61
N LEU A 187 7.89 20.28 5.36
CA LEU A 187 8.92 21.20 4.87
C LEU A 187 8.34 22.57 4.45
N ALA A 188 7.05 22.82 4.66
CA ALA A 188 6.37 24.02 4.15
C ALA A 188 7.00 25.32 4.63
N GLU A 189 7.30 25.44 5.94
CA GLU A 189 7.92 26.64 6.50
C GLU A 189 9.41 26.79 6.12
N LEU A 190 10.06 25.69 5.71
CA LEU A 190 11.49 25.63 5.39
C LEU A 190 11.76 25.80 3.90
N GLY A 191 10.87 25.25 3.05
CA GLY A 191 11.02 25.20 1.58
C GLY A 191 10.01 26.05 0.81
N GLY A 192 9.11 26.74 1.53
CA GLY A 192 8.11 27.61 0.91
C GLY A 192 7.05 26.89 0.11
N GLU A 193 6.50 27.57 -0.90
CA GLU A 193 5.33 27.12 -1.68
C GLU A 193 5.57 25.78 -2.38
N GLU A 194 6.78 25.51 -2.81
CA GLU A 194 7.14 24.24 -3.46
C GLU A 194 6.85 23.03 -2.55
N PHE A 195 7.11 23.17 -1.25
CA PHE A 195 6.93 22.11 -0.25
C PHE A 195 5.66 22.25 0.59
N ALA A 196 4.73 23.14 0.20
CA ALA A 196 3.51 23.44 0.97
C ALA A 196 2.65 22.21 1.32
N HIS A 197 2.78 21.12 0.58
CA HIS A 197 2.01 19.89 0.77
C HIS A 197 2.80 18.72 1.35
N SER A 198 4.09 18.90 1.64
CA SER A 198 5.02 17.83 2.03
C SER A 198 4.57 17.09 3.31
N GLY A 199 4.09 17.84 4.31
CA GLY A 199 3.57 17.27 5.57
C GLY A 199 2.31 16.41 5.42
N ASN A 200 1.67 16.42 4.26
CA ASN A 200 0.46 15.66 3.96
C ASN A 200 0.56 14.84 2.67
N ALA A 201 1.76 14.66 2.11
CA ALA A 201 1.96 13.95 0.86
C ALA A 201 1.37 12.52 0.90
N GLY A 202 1.53 11.78 2.02
CA GLY A 202 0.93 10.47 2.19
C GLY A 202 -0.61 10.47 2.27
N MET A 203 -1.24 11.56 2.71
CA MET A 203 -2.70 11.71 2.65
C MET A 203 -3.17 12.06 1.24
N LEU A 204 -2.40 12.86 0.50
CA LEU A 204 -2.68 13.15 -0.91
C LEU A 204 -2.53 11.90 -1.78
N ASP A 205 -1.66 10.96 -1.42
CA ASP A 205 -1.58 9.66 -2.07
C ASP A 205 -2.92 8.92 -1.96
N LEU A 206 -3.57 8.94 -0.79
CA LEU A 206 -4.88 8.31 -0.60
C LEU A 206 -5.98 9.02 -1.39
N VAL A 207 -5.91 10.35 -1.52
CA VAL A 207 -6.81 11.11 -2.40
C VAL A 207 -6.63 10.67 -3.84
N ALA A 208 -5.38 10.57 -4.33
CA ALA A 208 -5.09 10.10 -5.70
C ALA A 208 -5.56 8.67 -5.94
N ALA A 209 -5.45 7.78 -4.95
CA ALA A 209 -5.99 6.42 -5.02
C ALA A 209 -7.53 6.42 -5.14
N LEU A 210 -8.22 7.29 -4.40
CA LEU A 210 -9.68 7.44 -4.50
C LEU A 210 -10.11 8.06 -5.84
N GLU A 211 -9.32 8.98 -6.38
CA GLU A 211 -9.53 9.50 -7.75
C GLU A 211 -9.36 8.40 -8.79
N TRP A 212 -8.36 7.53 -8.62
CA TRP A 212 -8.19 6.35 -9.46
C TRP A 212 -9.41 5.42 -9.38
N VAL A 213 -9.92 5.15 -8.17
CA VAL A 213 -11.14 4.34 -7.96
C VAL A 213 -12.31 4.98 -8.71
N ARG A 214 -12.55 6.27 -8.55
CA ARG A 214 -13.63 7.00 -9.24
C ARG A 214 -13.53 6.86 -10.76
N ALA A 215 -12.33 6.93 -11.33
CA ALA A 215 -12.10 6.89 -12.77
C ALA A 215 -12.18 5.49 -13.38
N ASN A 216 -11.90 4.43 -12.62
CA ASN A 216 -11.65 3.11 -13.19
C ASN A 216 -12.55 1.99 -12.66
N VAL A 217 -13.13 2.11 -11.45
CA VAL A 217 -13.77 0.98 -10.76
C VAL A 217 -14.99 0.42 -11.51
N ALA A 218 -15.62 1.21 -12.36
CA ALA A 218 -16.72 0.74 -13.21
C ALA A 218 -16.30 -0.38 -14.16
N ASN A 219 -15.07 -0.35 -14.67
CA ASN A 219 -14.50 -1.39 -15.52
C ASN A 219 -14.23 -2.71 -14.75
N PHE A 220 -14.28 -2.65 -13.43
CA PHE A 220 -14.16 -3.80 -12.54
C PHE A 220 -15.50 -4.22 -11.92
N GLY A 221 -16.62 -3.77 -12.50
CA GLY A 221 -17.98 -4.09 -12.04
C GLY A 221 -18.43 -3.33 -10.79
N GLY A 222 -17.67 -2.32 -10.35
CA GLY A 222 -17.98 -1.49 -9.18
C GLY A 222 -18.77 -0.23 -9.52
N ASP A 223 -19.42 0.35 -8.52
CA ASP A 223 -20.14 1.62 -8.62
C ASP A 223 -19.30 2.76 -8.01
N PRO A 224 -18.78 3.69 -8.82
CA PRO A 224 -18.06 4.86 -8.32
C PRO A 224 -18.95 5.79 -7.47
N GLY A 225 -20.29 5.69 -7.58
CA GLY A 225 -21.27 6.39 -6.75
C GLY A 225 -21.56 5.70 -5.41
N ASN A 226 -20.94 4.54 -5.10
CA ASN A 226 -21.20 3.78 -3.87
C ASN A 226 -19.88 3.29 -3.23
N VAL A 227 -19.01 4.21 -2.87
CA VAL A 227 -17.68 3.96 -2.29
C VAL A 227 -17.71 4.10 -0.78
N THR A 228 -17.28 3.07 -0.06
CA THR A 228 -17.06 3.08 1.39
C THR A 228 -15.55 3.00 1.65
N ILE A 229 -15.00 3.97 2.37
CA ILE A 229 -13.62 3.90 2.88
C ILE A 229 -13.61 3.30 4.27
N PHE A 230 -12.63 2.45 4.59
CA PHE A 230 -12.54 1.84 5.91
C PHE A 230 -11.09 1.54 6.29
N GLY A 231 -10.82 1.54 7.60
CA GLY A 231 -9.47 1.30 8.11
C GLY A 231 -9.43 1.08 9.61
N GLN A 232 -8.39 0.40 10.08
CA GLN A 232 -8.21 0.06 11.48
C GLN A 232 -6.94 0.71 12.04
N SER A 233 -6.96 1.17 13.29
CA SER A 233 -5.84 1.84 13.97
C SER A 233 -5.40 3.07 13.16
N GLY A 234 -4.13 3.16 12.75
CA GLY A 234 -3.67 4.22 11.83
C GLY A 234 -4.49 4.32 10.54
N GLY A 235 -5.06 3.22 10.04
CA GLY A 235 -6.01 3.22 8.92
C GLY A 235 -7.31 3.96 9.26
N GLY A 236 -7.84 3.76 10.47
CA GLY A 236 -8.95 4.55 11.00
C GLY A 236 -8.61 6.03 11.12
N GLY A 237 -7.37 6.36 11.54
CA GLY A 237 -6.85 7.73 11.55
C GLY A 237 -6.84 8.37 10.16
N LYS A 238 -6.41 7.62 9.14
CA LYS A 238 -6.45 8.05 7.74
C LYS A 238 -7.88 8.32 7.25
N VAL A 239 -8.81 7.43 7.57
CA VAL A 239 -10.25 7.63 7.28
C VAL A 239 -10.76 8.90 7.95
N SER A 240 -10.46 9.12 9.24
CA SER A 240 -10.87 10.34 9.97
C SER A 240 -10.27 11.61 9.34
N THR A 241 -9.03 11.56 8.87
CA THR A 241 -8.38 12.68 8.19
C THR A 241 -9.06 12.98 6.86
N LEU A 242 -9.34 11.96 6.04
CA LEU A 242 -10.02 12.12 4.74
C LEU A 242 -11.42 12.72 4.87
N LEU A 243 -12.16 12.42 5.96
CA LEU A 243 -13.46 13.07 6.24
C LEU A 243 -13.36 14.59 6.39
N ALA A 244 -12.20 15.09 6.82
CA ALA A 244 -11.96 16.53 7.03
C ALA A 244 -11.23 17.19 5.84
N MET A 245 -10.70 16.42 4.87
CA MET A 245 -9.92 16.96 3.75
C MET A 245 -10.82 17.44 2.61
N PRO A 246 -10.77 18.74 2.22
CA PRO A 246 -11.52 19.25 1.06
C PRO A 246 -11.21 18.50 -0.24
N ALA A 247 -9.93 18.10 -0.45
CA ALA A 247 -9.51 17.34 -1.63
C ALA A 247 -10.16 15.96 -1.76
N ALA A 248 -10.65 15.38 -0.66
CA ALA A 248 -11.34 14.10 -0.66
C ALA A 248 -12.85 14.19 -0.86
N LYS A 249 -13.40 15.42 -0.94
CA LYS A 249 -14.85 15.66 -1.06
C LYS A 249 -15.40 15.02 -2.34
N GLY A 250 -16.43 14.18 -2.19
CA GLY A 250 -17.10 13.52 -3.30
C GLY A 250 -16.36 12.31 -3.89
N LEU A 251 -15.27 11.87 -3.26
CA LEU A 251 -14.54 10.65 -3.66
C LEU A 251 -15.03 9.40 -2.93
N PHE A 252 -15.78 9.55 -1.85
CA PHE A 252 -16.42 8.44 -1.12
C PHE A 252 -17.76 8.89 -0.52
N HIS A 253 -18.58 7.92 -0.14
CA HIS A 253 -19.97 8.10 0.27
C HIS A 253 -20.22 7.64 1.71
N ARG A 254 -19.41 6.70 2.20
CA ARG A 254 -19.48 6.14 3.56
C ARG A 254 -18.07 5.92 4.11
N ALA A 255 -17.97 5.93 5.43
CA ALA A 255 -16.71 5.73 6.14
C ALA A 255 -16.89 4.83 7.36
N ILE A 256 -15.95 3.91 7.58
CA ILE A 256 -15.88 3.05 8.77
C ILE A 256 -14.54 3.28 9.45
N VAL A 257 -14.56 3.89 10.62
CA VAL A 257 -13.38 4.17 11.45
C VAL A 257 -13.28 3.13 12.55
N MET A 258 -12.24 2.28 12.51
CA MET A 258 -12.03 1.25 13.51
C MET A 258 -10.79 1.58 14.36
N SER A 259 -10.97 1.82 15.66
CA SER A 259 -9.88 2.00 16.65
C SER A 259 -8.82 3.05 16.24
N GLY A 260 -9.26 4.17 15.65
CA GLY A 260 -8.34 5.20 15.14
C GLY A 260 -9.00 6.55 14.95
N ALA A 261 -10.17 6.78 15.56
CA ALA A 261 -10.84 8.07 15.50
C ALA A 261 -9.94 9.17 16.08
N GLY A 262 -9.47 10.08 15.23
CA GLY A 262 -8.68 11.24 15.59
C GLY A 262 -9.37 12.52 15.15
N ILE A 263 -9.51 13.47 16.07
CA ILE A 263 -10.12 14.79 15.80
C ILE A 263 -9.08 15.90 15.72
N ARG A 264 -7.81 15.59 16.01
CA ARG A 264 -6.68 16.52 15.93
C ARG A 264 -5.51 15.86 15.21
N MET A 265 -4.87 16.63 14.36
CA MET A 265 -3.62 16.29 13.68
C MET A 265 -2.44 16.99 14.38
N ALA A 266 -1.22 16.77 13.90
CA ALA A 266 -0.04 17.46 14.41
C ALA A 266 -0.19 18.98 14.21
N GLU A 267 0.23 19.74 15.20
CA GLU A 267 0.32 21.20 15.07
C GLU A 267 1.53 21.56 14.19
N GLN A 268 1.39 22.62 13.40
CA GLN A 268 2.40 23.08 12.44
C GLN A 268 3.78 23.25 13.07
N GLU A 269 3.85 23.94 14.21
CA GLU A 269 5.11 24.19 14.91
C GLU A 269 5.86 22.90 15.30
N HIS A 270 5.11 21.89 15.74
CA HIS A 270 5.70 20.60 16.08
C HIS A 270 6.24 19.86 14.84
N ALA A 271 5.51 19.93 13.74
CA ALA A 271 5.89 19.32 12.49
C ALA A 271 7.15 19.99 11.87
N THR A 272 7.22 21.32 11.95
CA THR A 272 8.42 22.09 11.52
C THR A 272 9.65 21.73 12.35
N LYS A 273 9.52 21.67 13.70
CA LYS A 273 10.62 21.24 14.59
C LYS A 273 11.12 19.84 14.27
N LEU A 274 10.22 18.93 13.91
CA LEU A 274 10.62 17.59 13.45
C LEU A 274 11.42 17.65 12.16
N ALA A 275 11.00 18.48 11.21
CA ALA A 275 11.72 18.65 9.94
C ALA A 275 13.12 19.25 10.17
N GLU A 276 13.24 20.24 11.04
CA GLU A 276 14.54 20.80 11.46
C GLU A 276 15.44 19.75 12.10
N ALA A 277 14.88 18.90 12.98
CA ALA A 277 15.63 17.81 13.60
C ALA A 277 16.13 16.78 12.58
N VAL A 278 15.30 16.41 11.59
CA VAL A 278 15.69 15.51 10.50
C VAL A 278 16.82 16.13 9.66
N LEU A 279 16.71 17.42 9.31
CA LEU A 279 17.78 18.13 8.60
C LEU A 279 19.08 18.14 9.38
N GLY A 280 19.02 18.44 10.70
CA GLY A 280 20.18 18.41 11.59
C GLY A 280 20.85 17.03 11.65
N GLU A 281 20.06 15.96 11.73
CA GLU A 281 20.57 14.57 11.79
C GLU A 281 21.32 14.18 10.51
N VAL A 282 20.87 14.66 9.35
CA VAL A 282 21.57 14.39 8.07
C VAL A 282 22.64 15.43 7.72
N GLY A 283 22.83 16.46 8.57
CA GLY A 283 23.83 17.50 8.38
C GLY A 283 23.46 18.49 7.26
N LEU A 284 22.16 18.73 7.05
CA LEU A 284 21.66 19.67 6.04
C LEU A 284 20.96 20.88 6.71
N THR A 285 20.75 21.92 5.92
CA THR A 285 20.02 23.13 6.28
C THR A 285 18.81 23.34 5.37
N ALA A 286 17.91 24.26 5.72
CA ALA A 286 16.72 24.56 4.94
C ALA A 286 17.03 24.94 3.47
N ASN A 287 18.21 25.51 3.19
CA ASN A 287 18.61 25.88 1.83
C ASN A 287 19.13 24.69 0.99
N GLN A 288 19.02 23.47 1.48
CA GLN A 288 19.59 22.26 0.87
C GLN A 288 18.54 21.15 0.73
N LEU A 289 17.27 21.48 0.53
CA LEU A 289 16.18 20.51 0.41
C LEU A 289 16.31 19.64 -0.85
N ASP A 290 16.93 20.16 -1.90
CA ASP A 290 17.35 19.41 -3.08
C ASP A 290 18.27 18.23 -2.72
N LYS A 291 19.23 18.48 -1.82
CA LYS A 291 20.10 17.42 -1.30
C LYS A 291 19.37 16.44 -0.40
N LEU A 292 18.36 16.90 0.38
CA LEU A 292 17.49 16.03 1.16
C LEU A 292 16.71 15.07 0.25
N GLN A 293 16.17 15.57 -0.87
CA GLN A 293 15.49 14.74 -1.87
C GLN A 293 16.44 13.70 -2.52
N ALA A 294 17.71 14.03 -2.66
CA ALA A 294 18.74 13.19 -3.28
C ALA A 294 19.38 12.17 -2.31
N LEU A 295 19.09 12.22 -1.00
CA LEU A 295 19.70 11.29 -0.05
C LEU A 295 19.39 9.82 -0.36
N PRO A 296 20.30 8.88 -0.05
CA PRO A 296 19.98 7.46 -0.03
C PRO A 296 18.77 7.20 0.88
N LEU A 297 17.87 6.31 0.43
CA LEU A 297 16.64 5.95 1.12
C LEU A 297 16.88 5.56 2.59
N GLU A 298 17.89 4.72 2.82
CA GLU A 298 18.22 4.18 4.15
C GLU A 298 18.65 5.30 5.10
N ARG A 299 19.39 6.29 4.61
CA ARG A 299 19.85 7.42 5.40
C ARG A 299 18.70 8.33 5.83
N LEU A 300 17.77 8.60 4.89
CA LEU A 300 16.59 9.40 5.19
C LEU A 300 15.65 8.67 6.15
N LEU A 301 15.49 7.36 5.97
CA LEU A 301 14.66 6.53 6.84
C LEU A 301 15.21 6.51 8.28
N ALA A 302 16.54 6.37 8.43
CA ALA A 302 17.20 6.39 9.74
C ALA A 302 17.03 7.75 10.44
N ALA A 303 17.17 8.85 9.73
CA ALA A 303 16.99 10.20 10.26
C ALA A 303 15.55 10.49 10.69
N GLY A 304 14.58 9.87 10.03
CA GLY A 304 13.15 10.02 10.33
C GLY A 304 12.65 9.22 11.52
N ASP A 305 13.48 8.36 12.11
CA ASP A 305 13.14 7.52 13.27
C ASP A 305 14.19 7.62 14.38
N PRO A 306 14.48 8.83 14.91
CA PRO A 306 15.43 9.01 15.99
C PRO A 306 14.89 8.34 17.26
N GLY A 307 15.44 7.16 17.59
CA GLY A 307 15.09 6.39 18.79
C GLY A 307 13.94 5.39 18.63
N GLY A 308 13.56 5.02 17.42
CA GLY A 308 12.58 3.96 17.15
C GLY A 308 11.12 4.33 17.43
N VAL A 309 10.80 5.61 17.61
CA VAL A 309 9.43 6.12 17.75
C VAL A 309 9.07 6.94 16.51
N PRO A 310 8.24 6.41 15.63
CA PRO A 310 7.82 7.12 14.43
C PRO A 310 7.07 8.40 14.81
N THR A 311 7.59 9.55 14.44
CA THR A 311 7.10 10.86 14.89
C THR A 311 6.34 11.64 13.83
N ALA A 312 6.53 11.34 12.55
CA ALA A 312 5.85 12.05 11.47
C ALA A 312 4.36 11.69 11.39
N ARG A 313 3.49 12.69 11.42
CA ARG A 313 2.04 12.59 11.35
C ARG A 313 1.48 13.67 10.42
N PRO A 314 0.27 13.48 9.86
CA PRO A 314 -0.38 14.52 9.07
C PRO A 314 -0.49 15.84 9.83
N VAL A 315 -0.26 16.92 9.11
CA VAL A 315 -0.34 18.28 9.67
C VAL A 315 -1.70 18.88 9.36
N ARG A 316 -2.18 19.73 10.25
CA ARG A 316 -3.39 20.52 10.03
C ARG A 316 -3.15 21.50 8.87
N VAL A 317 -3.85 21.31 7.75
CA VAL A 317 -3.83 22.28 6.65
C VAL A 317 -4.54 23.55 7.14
N ARG A 318 -3.82 24.67 7.20
CA ARG A 318 -4.46 25.99 7.33
C ARG A 318 -5.29 26.23 6.07
N ALA A 319 -6.58 26.48 6.22
CA ALA A 319 -7.35 27.00 5.11
C ALA A 319 -6.67 28.30 4.69
N SER A 320 -6.15 28.35 3.47
CA SER A 320 -5.63 29.58 2.88
C SER A 320 -6.80 30.59 2.90
N GLY A 321 -6.75 31.52 3.83
CA GLY A 321 -7.77 32.53 3.99
C GLY A 321 -7.70 33.53 2.85
N ARG A 322 -8.32 33.22 1.73
CA ARG A 322 -8.96 34.25 0.91
C ARG A 322 -10.42 34.28 1.33
N ARG A 323 -10.75 35.17 2.24
CA ARG A 323 -12.13 35.65 2.34
C ARG A 323 -12.42 36.51 1.10
N PRO A 324 -13.64 36.40 0.54
CA PRO A 324 -14.05 37.21 -0.59
C PRO A 324 -13.98 38.68 -0.29
#